data_63bec8dbd0d4c8b0b5c2dc29714a8546
#
_entry.id   63bec8dbd0d4c8b0b5c2dc29714a8546
#
_cell.length_a   1.000
_cell.length_b   1.000
_cell.length_c   1.000
_cell.angle_alpha   90.00
_cell.angle_beta   90.00
_cell.angle_gamma   90.00
#
_symmetry.space_group_name_H-M   'P 1'
#
loop_
_entity.id
_entity.type
_entity.pdbx_description
1 polymer ?
#
loop_
_entity_poly.entity_id
_entity_poly.type
_entity_poly.pdbx_seq_one_letter_code
_entity_poly.pdbx_strand_id
1 'polypeptide(L)'
;ETTAPDTDGLISIDLAIAEESIQQRAVLYDKQGDAHFDTISAFIKSLRGSDADAALFWLARMVEAGENPRFIFRRMLISAGEDIGLADPQAIVVVEACAAAFERVGLPEGLYPLAQAALYLAGAEKSNSLLGFFDALKSVKTANKQQVPAHLRDGNRDGKAFGDGAGYRYPHAYAEHWVAQQYLPTGLQGEVFWQPGHLGWEGALRQRLQQRRAAQLAAAAETAADQGDVLSSSPDDPQLERWLQRQATAEGERLDALRRRLWEGAPWQRHDRVLILEAHSLLWALDPLEATPEGEVVITVGHGSDQDRLAAQLQLLDALRQPQVVVCPPDQPEALTSSLQAKGTRFEWIAARQPWRQLKPSGVEAWLTALEGLISPQGQWRLLFSTPRIGPATGLLAALKAQPIPRPGANTSCQANLIDLLRELADQERAGLEAGEANQRIASSWLGSRGWTVTSEVWNESLELEISPARIARWLADGSSYRTQLEALGHQPLTTIQLELLHQGFGQRLNQAIPQQLAHHLVMARA
;
A
#
# COMPACT_ATOMS: atom_id res chain seq x y z
N GLU A 1 59.54 11.79 -25.41
CA GLU A 1 60.32 11.07 -24.38
C GLU A 1 61.06 9.84 -24.95
N THR A 2 60.76 9.43 -26.19
CA THR A 2 61.39 8.22 -26.81
C THR A 2 62.54 8.58 -27.76
N THR A 3 62.78 9.84 -28.03
CA THR A 3 63.84 10.29 -28.94
C THR A 3 65.03 10.74 -28.13
N ALA A 4 66.21 10.09 -28.28
CA ALA A 4 67.42 10.50 -27.62
C ALA A 4 67.94 11.82 -28.21
N PRO A 5 68.49 12.71 -27.39
CA PRO A 5 69.12 13.93 -27.91
C PRO A 5 70.34 13.57 -28.77
N ASP A 6 70.61 14.41 -29.78
CA ASP A 6 71.79 14.30 -30.61
C ASP A 6 73.09 14.75 -29.85
N THR A 7 74.21 14.71 -30.55
CA THR A 7 75.53 15.06 -29.94
C THR A 7 75.59 16.46 -29.37
N ASP A 8 74.68 17.36 -29.77
CA ASP A 8 74.58 18.76 -29.33
C ASP A 8 73.51 18.96 -28.23
N GLY A 9 72.92 17.86 -27.77
CA GLY A 9 71.88 17.88 -26.74
C GLY A 9 70.51 18.35 -27.22
N LEU A 10 70.28 18.44 -28.53
CA LEU A 10 69.02 18.85 -29.13
C LEU A 10 68.21 17.60 -29.49
N ILE A 11 66.90 17.65 -29.16
CA ILE A 11 65.94 16.62 -29.59
C ILE A 11 65.30 17.14 -30.87
N SER A 12 65.63 16.53 -32.01
CA SER A 12 65.01 16.79 -33.28
C SER A 12 63.83 15.86 -33.50
N ILE A 13 62.64 16.43 -33.61
CA ILE A 13 61.40 15.67 -33.91
C ILE A 13 61.13 15.91 -35.39
N ASP A 14 61.43 14.93 -36.22
CA ASP A 14 61.05 14.94 -37.63
C ASP A 14 59.63 14.38 -37.86
N LEU A 15 59.15 14.47 -39.10
CA LEU A 15 57.79 14.02 -39.43
C LEU A 15 57.61 12.52 -39.21
N ALA A 16 58.63 11.71 -39.40
CA ALA A 16 58.58 10.26 -39.23
C ALA A 16 58.47 9.89 -37.76
N ILE A 17 59.20 10.54 -36.87
CA ILE A 17 59.09 10.36 -35.41
C ILE A 17 57.71 10.83 -34.88
N ALA A 18 57.18 11.94 -35.45
CA ALA A 18 55.85 12.41 -35.11
C ALA A 18 54.76 11.44 -35.59
N GLU A 19 54.90 10.91 -36.83
CA GLU A 19 53.96 9.93 -37.39
C GLU A 19 54.01 8.59 -36.60
N GLU A 20 55.20 8.11 -36.24
CA GLU A 20 55.35 6.88 -35.42
C GLU A 20 54.74 7.04 -34.03
N SER A 21 54.92 8.19 -33.39
CA SER A 21 54.31 8.50 -32.11
C SER A 21 52.78 8.56 -32.21
N ILE A 22 52.23 9.10 -33.29
CA ILE A 22 50.79 9.16 -33.55
C ILE A 22 50.26 7.75 -33.89
N GLN A 23 50.98 6.97 -34.69
CA GLN A 23 50.57 5.59 -35.04
C GLN A 23 50.59 4.64 -33.83
N GLN A 24 51.59 4.71 -32.91
CA GLN A 24 51.61 3.93 -31.70
C GLN A 24 50.38 4.24 -30.81
N ARG A 25 49.92 5.47 -30.73
CA ARG A 25 48.66 5.85 -30.04
C ARG A 25 47.42 5.37 -30.81
N ALA A 26 47.42 5.46 -32.12
CA ALA A 26 46.30 5.05 -32.98
C ALA A 26 46.05 3.56 -32.97
N VAL A 27 47.09 2.73 -32.85
CA VAL A 27 47.00 1.26 -32.78
C VAL A 27 46.40 0.77 -31.46
N LEU A 28 46.53 1.54 -30.39
CA LEU A 28 46.04 1.15 -29.06
C LEU A 28 44.58 1.54 -28.78
N TYR A 29 44.05 2.53 -29.51
CA TYR A 29 42.69 3.03 -29.24
C TYR A 29 42.15 3.90 -30.38
N ASP A 30 41.32 3.32 -31.24
CA ASP A 30 40.62 4.06 -32.27
C ASP A 30 39.44 4.81 -31.63
N LYS A 31 39.53 6.17 -31.54
CA LYS A 31 38.51 7.04 -30.93
C LYS A 31 37.16 7.05 -31.67
N GLN A 32 37.09 6.50 -32.86
CA GLN A 32 35.86 6.42 -33.67
C GLN A 32 35.47 4.99 -34.03
N GLY A 33 36.25 3.99 -33.60
CA GLY A 33 36.03 2.57 -33.88
C GLY A 33 35.40 1.77 -32.74
N ASP A 34 35.13 0.49 -33.01
CA ASP A 34 34.51 -0.45 -32.10
C ASP A 34 35.28 -0.60 -30.77
N ALA A 35 36.63 -0.49 -30.78
CA ALA A 35 37.48 -0.62 -29.60
C ALA A 35 37.22 0.47 -28.54
N HIS A 36 36.84 1.68 -28.96
CA HIS A 36 36.43 2.76 -28.05
C HIS A 36 35.16 2.38 -27.30
N PHE A 37 34.11 1.98 -28.02
CA PHE A 37 32.83 1.60 -27.44
C PHE A 37 32.95 0.36 -26.54
N ASP A 38 33.79 -0.60 -26.91
CA ASP A 38 34.04 -1.79 -26.11
C ASP A 38 34.72 -1.47 -24.78
N THR A 39 35.74 -0.58 -24.80
CA THR A 39 36.45 -0.18 -23.57
C THR A 39 35.55 0.58 -22.61
N ILE A 40 34.76 1.54 -23.10
CA ILE A 40 33.75 2.25 -22.30
C ILE A 40 32.71 1.28 -21.75
N SER A 41 32.23 0.36 -22.59
CA SER A 41 31.27 -0.67 -22.16
C SER A 41 31.84 -1.58 -21.06
N ALA A 42 33.09 -2.00 -21.19
CA ALA A 42 33.78 -2.78 -20.17
C ALA A 42 33.94 -2.00 -18.87
N PHE A 43 34.32 -0.72 -18.94
CA PHE A 43 34.42 0.16 -17.77
C PHE A 43 33.07 0.25 -17.03
N ILE A 44 32.00 0.62 -17.72
CA ILE A 44 30.67 0.77 -17.10
C ILE A 44 30.16 -0.57 -16.53
N LYS A 45 30.40 -1.69 -17.25
CA LYS A 45 30.03 -3.02 -16.77
C LYS A 45 30.82 -3.43 -15.53
N SER A 46 32.08 -2.99 -15.39
CA SER A 46 32.89 -3.22 -14.19
C SER A 46 32.36 -2.43 -13.01
N LEU A 47 31.95 -1.16 -13.20
CA LEU A 47 31.28 -0.35 -12.17
C LEU A 47 29.98 -1.01 -11.71
N ARG A 48 29.14 -1.42 -12.66
CA ARG A 48 27.87 -2.12 -12.40
C ARG A 48 28.08 -3.44 -11.69
N GLY A 49 29.11 -4.19 -12.08
CA GLY A 49 29.47 -5.48 -11.48
C GLY A 49 30.21 -5.39 -10.15
N SER A 50 30.47 -4.16 -9.64
CA SER A 50 31.25 -3.93 -8.40
C SER A 50 32.66 -4.50 -8.43
N ASP A 51 33.28 -4.58 -9.60
CA ASP A 51 34.68 -4.98 -9.76
C ASP A 51 35.57 -3.73 -9.82
N ALA A 52 36.11 -3.35 -8.68
CA ALA A 52 36.94 -2.15 -8.54
C ALA A 52 38.27 -2.24 -9.31
N ASP A 53 38.87 -3.42 -9.36
CA ASP A 53 40.15 -3.63 -10.05
C ASP A 53 39.98 -3.57 -11.57
N ALA A 54 38.94 -4.20 -12.10
CA ALA A 54 38.60 -4.10 -13.52
C ALA A 54 38.21 -2.65 -13.88
N ALA A 55 37.46 -1.95 -13.04
CA ALA A 55 37.10 -0.54 -13.25
C ALA A 55 38.35 0.35 -13.36
N LEU A 56 39.31 0.21 -12.44
CA LEU A 56 40.57 0.93 -12.50
C LEU A 56 41.40 0.57 -13.74
N PHE A 57 41.45 -0.69 -14.13
CA PHE A 57 42.17 -1.12 -15.33
C PHE A 57 41.60 -0.49 -16.60
N TRP A 58 40.29 -0.54 -16.78
CA TRP A 58 39.64 0.06 -17.96
C TRP A 58 39.72 1.57 -17.95
N LEU A 59 39.62 2.22 -16.75
CA LEU A 59 39.84 3.64 -16.59
C LEU A 59 41.26 4.04 -17.03
N ALA A 60 42.27 3.35 -16.51
CA ALA A 60 43.68 3.62 -16.85
C ALA A 60 43.94 3.45 -18.35
N ARG A 61 43.35 2.42 -18.97
CA ARG A 61 43.43 2.19 -20.42
C ARG A 61 42.83 3.34 -21.23
N MET A 62 41.69 3.92 -20.79
CA MET A 62 41.09 5.08 -21.42
C MET A 62 41.96 6.34 -21.27
N VAL A 63 42.50 6.57 -20.06
CA VAL A 63 43.39 7.70 -19.78
C VAL A 63 44.64 7.63 -20.65
N GLU A 64 45.29 6.47 -20.70
CA GLU A 64 46.53 6.23 -21.49
C GLU A 64 46.26 6.44 -23.00
N ALA A 65 45.09 6.03 -23.47
CA ALA A 65 44.65 6.27 -24.85
C ALA A 65 44.29 7.75 -25.12
N GLY A 66 44.38 8.60 -24.12
CA GLY A 66 44.05 10.04 -24.24
C GLY A 66 42.56 10.32 -24.39
N GLU A 67 41.71 9.49 -23.80
CA GLU A 67 40.28 9.77 -23.75
C GLU A 67 39.99 11.05 -22.95
N ASN A 68 38.95 11.79 -23.37
CA ASN A 68 38.56 13.00 -22.70
C ASN A 68 38.00 12.71 -21.30
N PRO A 69 38.64 13.17 -20.21
CA PRO A 69 38.14 12.92 -18.85
C PRO A 69 36.70 13.41 -18.62
N ARG A 70 36.27 14.51 -19.28
CA ARG A 70 34.88 14.99 -19.22
C ARG A 70 33.90 13.98 -19.79
N PHE A 71 34.30 13.23 -20.83
CA PHE A 71 33.49 12.14 -21.35
C PHE A 71 33.38 11.00 -20.35
N ILE A 72 34.48 10.61 -19.70
CA ILE A 72 34.51 9.58 -18.66
C ILE A 72 33.59 9.97 -17.48
N PHE A 73 33.67 11.22 -16.98
CA PHE A 73 32.80 11.72 -15.93
C PHE A 73 31.32 11.70 -16.36
N ARG A 74 30.96 12.10 -17.58
CA ARG A 74 29.57 11.99 -18.08
C ARG A 74 29.07 10.55 -18.03
N ARG A 75 29.90 9.57 -18.40
CA ARG A 75 29.53 8.15 -18.33
C ARG A 75 29.36 7.68 -16.89
N MET A 76 30.20 8.13 -15.97
CA MET A 76 30.06 7.85 -14.54
C MET A 76 28.80 8.49 -13.95
N LEU A 77 28.44 9.72 -14.33
CA LEU A 77 27.19 10.36 -13.90
C LEU A 77 25.94 9.58 -14.36
N ILE A 78 25.96 9.06 -15.59
CA ILE A 78 24.89 8.20 -16.07
C ILE A 78 24.81 6.92 -15.23
N SER A 79 25.95 6.25 -14.98
CA SER A 79 26.00 5.03 -14.16
C SER A 79 25.59 5.30 -12.70
N ALA A 80 25.93 6.46 -12.15
CA ALA A 80 25.48 6.88 -10.82
C ALA A 80 23.94 6.95 -10.72
N GLY A 81 23.25 7.41 -11.78
CA GLY A 81 21.80 7.45 -11.83
C GLY A 81 21.16 6.10 -12.21
N GLU A 82 21.72 5.40 -13.20
CA GLU A 82 21.14 4.19 -13.78
C GLU A 82 21.39 2.94 -12.93
N ASP A 83 22.65 2.75 -12.44
CA ASP A 83 23.09 1.52 -11.81
C ASP A 83 23.13 1.59 -10.28
N ILE A 84 23.37 2.77 -9.71
CA ILE A 84 23.43 3.00 -8.26
C ILE A 84 22.10 3.60 -7.76
N GLY A 85 21.59 4.61 -8.47
CA GLY A 85 20.28 5.20 -8.23
C GLY A 85 20.06 5.60 -6.77
N LEU A 86 18.95 5.15 -6.22
CA LEU A 86 18.54 5.45 -4.85
C LEU A 86 19.05 4.42 -3.82
N ALA A 87 19.82 3.40 -4.22
CA ALA A 87 20.55 2.61 -3.23
C ALA A 87 21.56 3.49 -2.49
N ASP A 88 22.26 4.37 -3.25
CA ASP A 88 23.12 5.41 -2.68
C ASP A 88 22.91 6.76 -3.37
N PRO A 89 22.02 7.63 -2.83
CA PRO A 89 21.75 8.95 -3.40
C PRO A 89 22.96 9.89 -3.44
N GLN A 90 24.04 9.58 -2.71
CA GLN A 90 25.27 10.38 -2.72
C GLN A 90 26.14 10.10 -3.94
N ALA A 91 25.93 9.00 -4.65
CA ALA A 91 26.78 8.61 -5.77
C ALA A 91 26.90 9.70 -6.84
N ILE A 92 25.78 10.30 -7.26
CA ILE A 92 25.79 11.38 -8.23
C ILE A 92 26.50 12.65 -7.71
N VAL A 93 26.36 12.96 -6.43
CA VAL A 93 26.98 14.11 -5.76
C VAL A 93 28.50 13.93 -5.71
N VAL A 94 28.97 12.74 -5.36
CA VAL A 94 30.41 12.42 -5.30
C VAL A 94 31.04 12.51 -6.69
N VAL A 95 30.39 11.93 -7.72
CA VAL A 95 30.91 12.00 -9.10
C VAL A 95 30.98 13.43 -9.59
N GLU A 96 29.95 14.25 -9.35
CA GLU A 96 29.94 15.67 -9.73
C GLU A 96 31.01 16.45 -8.99
N ALA A 97 31.18 16.23 -7.68
CA ALA A 97 32.25 16.88 -6.90
C ALA A 97 33.64 16.49 -7.42
N CYS A 98 33.86 15.24 -7.78
CA CYS A 98 35.10 14.76 -8.39
C CYS A 98 35.33 15.39 -9.78
N ALA A 99 34.30 15.52 -10.60
CA ALA A 99 34.40 16.19 -11.88
C ALA A 99 34.75 17.68 -11.72
N ALA A 100 34.12 18.38 -10.79
CA ALA A 100 34.45 19.76 -10.47
C ALA A 100 35.87 19.93 -9.90
N ALA A 101 36.34 18.99 -9.11
CA ALA A 101 37.73 18.97 -8.61
C ALA A 101 38.73 18.77 -9.75
N PHE A 102 38.44 17.85 -10.67
CA PHE A 102 39.24 17.64 -11.88
C PHE A 102 39.41 18.92 -12.70
N GLU A 103 38.31 19.67 -12.94
CA GLU A 103 38.33 20.92 -13.72
C GLU A 103 39.22 22.02 -13.06
N ARG A 104 39.35 22.00 -11.73
CA ARG A 104 40.16 22.97 -11.00
C ARG A 104 41.65 22.60 -10.93
N VAL A 105 41.93 21.31 -10.82
CA VAL A 105 43.29 20.81 -10.59
C VAL A 105 43.98 20.50 -11.93
N GLY A 106 43.27 19.90 -12.88
CA GLY A 106 43.83 19.47 -14.17
C GLY A 106 44.75 18.26 -14.05
N LEU A 107 45.34 17.87 -15.18
CA LEU A 107 46.27 16.75 -15.23
C LEU A 107 47.71 17.25 -14.83
N PRO A 108 48.53 16.41 -14.18
CA PRO A 108 48.26 14.98 -13.92
C PRO A 108 47.50 14.71 -12.62
N GLU A 109 47.42 15.62 -11.67
CA GLU A 109 46.86 15.42 -10.34
C GLU A 109 45.34 15.18 -10.37
N GLY A 110 44.65 15.64 -11.40
CA GLY A 110 43.22 15.35 -11.66
C GLY A 110 42.89 13.85 -11.84
N LEU A 111 43.90 12.99 -11.98
CA LEU A 111 43.71 11.54 -11.99
C LEU A 111 43.20 11.01 -10.62
N TYR A 112 43.53 11.69 -9.50
CA TYR A 112 43.04 11.28 -8.19
C TYR A 112 41.50 11.38 -8.08
N PRO A 113 40.85 12.53 -8.32
CA PRO A 113 39.39 12.60 -8.31
C PRO A 113 38.74 11.72 -9.37
N LEU A 114 39.37 11.51 -10.52
CA LEU A 114 38.85 10.61 -11.54
C LEU A 114 38.79 9.14 -11.03
N ALA A 115 39.90 8.66 -10.43
CA ALA A 115 39.97 7.34 -9.84
C ALA A 115 39.04 7.20 -8.60
N GLN A 116 38.94 8.25 -7.77
CA GLN A 116 38.06 8.28 -6.63
C GLN A 116 36.59 8.09 -7.02
N ALA A 117 36.11 8.78 -8.06
CA ALA A 117 34.76 8.63 -8.58
C ALA A 117 34.49 7.18 -9.06
N ALA A 118 35.42 6.60 -9.81
CA ALA A 118 35.31 5.22 -10.28
C ALA A 118 35.25 4.20 -9.12
N LEU A 119 36.12 4.32 -8.14
CA LEU A 119 36.15 3.44 -6.97
C LEU A 119 34.89 3.60 -6.12
N TYR A 120 34.41 4.82 -5.95
CA TYR A 120 33.15 5.07 -5.23
C TYR A 120 31.99 4.34 -5.90
N LEU A 121 31.84 4.50 -7.22
CA LEU A 121 30.77 3.85 -7.98
C LEU A 121 30.91 2.32 -7.96
N ALA A 122 32.12 1.79 -8.06
CA ALA A 122 32.35 0.34 -7.98
C ALA A 122 31.96 -0.21 -6.59
N GLY A 123 32.26 0.52 -5.51
CA GLY A 123 31.98 0.11 -4.14
C GLY A 123 30.54 0.39 -3.65
N ALA A 124 29.78 1.26 -4.34
CA ALA A 124 28.44 1.61 -3.92
C ALA A 124 27.43 0.49 -4.12
N GLU A 125 26.41 0.45 -3.28
CA GLU A 125 25.24 -0.43 -3.45
C GLU A 125 24.52 -0.12 -4.78
N LYS A 126 23.93 -1.15 -5.40
CA LYS A 126 23.34 -1.05 -6.75
C LYS A 126 21.82 -1.09 -6.71
N SER A 127 21.21 -0.21 -7.50
CA SER A 127 19.78 -0.24 -7.81
C SER A 127 19.47 0.40 -9.15
N ASN A 128 18.58 -0.23 -9.89
CA ASN A 128 18.01 0.31 -11.13
C ASN A 128 16.55 0.73 -10.97
N SER A 129 16.08 0.96 -9.75
CA SER A 129 14.68 1.27 -9.44
C SER A 129 14.17 2.54 -10.15
N LEU A 130 15.06 3.45 -10.55
CA LEU A 130 14.72 4.64 -11.33
C LEU A 130 14.17 4.33 -12.74
N LEU A 131 14.35 3.11 -13.25
CA LEU A 131 13.73 2.67 -14.51
C LEU A 131 12.20 2.73 -14.45
N GLY A 132 11.60 2.69 -13.26
CA GLY A 132 10.17 2.90 -13.05
C GLY A 132 9.62 4.21 -13.63
N PHE A 133 10.48 5.22 -13.81
CA PHE A 133 10.08 6.44 -14.53
C PHE A 133 9.76 6.18 -16.01
N PHE A 134 10.49 5.29 -16.66
CA PHE A 134 10.23 4.92 -18.05
C PHE A 134 8.95 4.12 -18.20
N ASP A 135 8.59 3.30 -17.18
CA ASP A 135 7.30 2.63 -17.12
C ASP A 135 6.16 3.65 -16.97
N ALA A 136 6.33 4.65 -16.13
CA ALA A 136 5.38 5.76 -16.02
C ALA A 136 5.23 6.52 -17.35
N LEU A 137 6.34 6.80 -18.06
CA LEU A 137 6.29 7.42 -19.40
C LEU A 137 5.52 6.56 -20.41
N LYS A 138 5.70 5.24 -20.36
CA LYS A 138 4.96 4.31 -21.21
C LYS A 138 3.47 4.36 -20.88
N SER A 139 3.12 4.35 -19.61
CA SER A 139 1.73 4.45 -19.14
C SER A 139 1.07 5.74 -19.60
N VAL A 140 1.76 6.89 -19.49
CA VAL A 140 1.26 8.18 -19.99
C VAL A 140 0.96 8.15 -21.50
N LYS A 141 1.75 7.43 -22.30
CA LYS A 141 1.55 7.32 -23.75
C LYS A 141 0.37 6.42 -24.13
N THR A 142 0.02 5.48 -23.28
CA THR A 142 -1.01 4.44 -23.57
C THR A 142 -2.35 4.69 -22.89
N ALA A 143 -2.39 5.45 -21.80
CA ALA A 143 -3.60 5.67 -21.00
C ALA A 143 -4.58 6.66 -21.68
N ASN A 144 -5.83 6.24 -21.83
CA ASN A 144 -6.88 7.03 -22.48
C ASN A 144 -7.55 8.09 -21.58
N LYS A 145 -7.39 8.02 -20.24
CA LYS A 145 -7.99 8.95 -19.28
C LYS A 145 -6.95 9.36 -18.23
N GLN A 146 -6.38 10.53 -18.41
CA GLN A 146 -5.31 11.08 -17.56
C GLN A 146 -5.72 12.40 -16.88
N GLN A 147 -7.00 12.55 -16.56
CA GLN A 147 -7.46 13.77 -15.90
C GLN A 147 -6.93 13.84 -14.47
N VAL A 148 -6.43 15.03 -14.10
CA VAL A 148 -6.01 15.30 -12.73
C VAL A 148 -7.23 15.16 -11.81
N PRO A 149 -7.16 14.34 -10.75
CA PRO A 149 -8.23 14.22 -9.76
C PRO A 149 -8.66 15.60 -9.23
N ALA A 150 -9.97 15.82 -9.05
CA ALA A 150 -10.51 17.14 -8.71
C ALA A 150 -9.88 17.74 -7.44
N HIS A 151 -9.62 16.91 -6.42
CA HIS A 151 -8.99 17.35 -5.17
C HIS A 151 -7.53 17.78 -5.32
N LEU A 152 -6.83 17.38 -6.41
CA LEU A 152 -5.45 17.77 -6.69
C LEU A 152 -5.34 18.99 -7.62
N ARG A 153 -6.46 19.48 -8.15
CA ARG A 153 -6.48 20.66 -9.02
C ARG A 153 -6.26 21.93 -8.21
N ASP A 154 -5.66 22.95 -8.85
CA ASP A 154 -5.45 24.24 -8.20
C ASP A 154 -6.79 24.97 -7.95
N GLY A 155 -7.18 25.09 -6.70
CA GLY A 155 -8.39 25.81 -6.27
C GLY A 155 -8.23 27.35 -6.24
N ASN A 156 -7.05 27.90 -6.53
CA ASN A 156 -6.78 29.36 -6.44
C ASN A 156 -7.07 30.14 -7.75
N ARG A 157 -7.18 29.44 -8.89
CA ARG A 157 -7.69 30.03 -10.13
C ARG A 157 -9.23 30.01 -10.13
N ASP A 158 -9.85 30.09 -11.26
CA ASP A 158 -11.33 30.04 -11.39
C ASP A 158 -11.97 28.74 -10.88
N GLY A 159 -11.15 27.82 -10.36
CA GLY A 159 -11.53 26.49 -9.90
C GLY A 159 -12.43 26.41 -8.67
N LYS A 160 -12.49 27.45 -7.81
CA LYS A 160 -13.37 27.44 -6.62
C LYS A 160 -14.84 27.29 -6.98
N ALA A 161 -15.26 27.89 -8.09
CA ALA A 161 -16.63 27.79 -8.59
C ALA A 161 -16.96 26.38 -9.12
N PHE A 162 -15.94 25.60 -9.53
CA PHE A 162 -16.06 24.25 -10.04
C PHE A 162 -15.71 23.17 -8.99
N GLY A 163 -15.39 23.60 -7.76
CA GLY A 163 -15.03 22.68 -6.66
C GLY A 163 -13.63 22.07 -6.79
N ASP A 164 -12.73 22.66 -7.59
CA ASP A 164 -11.34 22.25 -7.71
C ASP A 164 -10.60 22.46 -6.37
N GLY A 165 -9.75 21.51 -5.98
CA GLY A 165 -9.06 21.49 -4.69
C GLY A 165 -9.95 21.07 -3.50
N ALA A 166 -11.25 20.90 -3.67
CA ALA A 166 -12.13 20.46 -2.61
C ALA A 166 -11.86 19.00 -2.22
N GLY A 167 -11.61 18.77 -0.93
CA GLY A 167 -11.31 17.43 -0.41
C GLY A 167 -9.83 17.07 -0.39
N TYR A 168 -8.92 17.97 -0.82
CA TYR A 168 -7.49 17.75 -0.62
C TYR A 168 -7.17 17.76 0.88
N ARG A 169 -6.46 16.74 1.31
CA ARG A 169 -5.98 16.61 2.68
C ARG A 169 -4.50 16.97 2.72
N TYR A 170 -4.20 17.97 3.51
CA TYR A 170 -2.84 18.47 3.66
C TYR A 170 -2.03 17.52 4.56
N PRO A 171 -1.05 16.76 4.05
CA PRO A 171 -0.36 15.72 4.81
C PRO A 171 0.28 16.21 6.12
N HIS A 172 0.76 17.46 6.16
CA HIS A 172 1.39 18.01 7.37
C HIS A 172 0.41 18.23 8.54
N ALA A 173 -0.90 18.16 8.31
CA ALA A 173 -1.90 18.18 9.36
C ALA A 173 -2.12 16.82 10.04
N TYR A 174 -1.46 15.75 9.56
CA TYR A 174 -1.61 14.38 10.03
C TYR A 174 -0.34 13.85 10.66
N ALA A 175 -0.48 12.82 11.51
CA ALA A 175 0.66 12.13 12.11
C ALA A 175 1.58 11.57 11.02
N GLU A 176 2.89 11.62 11.27
CA GLU A 176 3.93 11.22 10.31
C GLU A 176 3.90 11.99 8.97
N HIS A 177 3.19 13.12 8.90
CA HIS A 177 3.00 13.91 7.68
C HIS A 177 2.52 13.06 6.49
N TRP A 178 1.65 12.10 6.76
CA TRP A 178 1.12 11.19 5.77
C TRP A 178 -0.38 10.98 5.93
N VAL A 179 -1.07 10.85 4.82
CA VAL A 179 -2.50 10.56 4.75
C VAL A 179 -2.77 9.63 3.57
N ALA A 180 -3.60 8.60 3.79
CA ALA A 180 -4.02 7.69 2.73
C ALA A 180 -4.95 8.43 1.76
N GLN A 181 -4.39 9.05 0.73
CA GLN A 181 -5.07 9.82 -0.30
C GLN A 181 -4.58 9.35 -1.66
N GLN A 182 -5.48 9.30 -2.65
CA GLN A 182 -5.12 8.92 -4.01
C GLN A 182 -4.52 10.11 -4.76
N TYR A 183 -3.38 9.87 -5.42
CA TYR A 183 -2.67 10.88 -6.18
C TYR A 183 -2.58 10.57 -7.68
N LEU A 184 -2.85 9.32 -8.09
CA LEU A 184 -2.90 8.94 -9.50
C LEU A 184 -4.30 9.21 -10.09
N PRO A 185 -4.40 9.43 -11.40
CA PRO A 185 -5.69 9.44 -12.10
C PRO A 185 -6.49 8.16 -11.82
N THR A 186 -7.82 8.28 -11.83
CA THR A 186 -8.73 7.15 -11.51
C THR A 186 -8.44 5.88 -12.31
N GLY A 187 -8.10 6.03 -13.59
CA GLY A 187 -7.75 4.88 -14.46
C GLY A 187 -6.39 4.26 -14.21
N LEU A 188 -5.56 4.82 -13.32
CA LEU A 188 -4.23 4.34 -12.95
C LEU A 188 -4.12 4.02 -11.46
N GLN A 189 -5.24 3.94 -10.76
CA GLN A 189 -5.26 3.58 -9.35
C GLN A 189 -4.72 2.17 -9.15
N GLY A 190 -3.76 2.03 -8.21
CA GLY A 190 -3.11 0.75 -7.96
C GLY A 190 -1.85 0.49 -8.79
N GLU A 191 -1.60 1.28 -9.84
CA GLU A 191 -0.36 1.17 -10.61
C GLU A 191 0.86 1.51 -9.74
N VAL A 192 1.93 0.75 -9.93
CA VAL A 192 3.18 0.89 -9.19
C VAL A 192 4.32 1.10 -10.18
N PHE A 193 4.81 2.32 -10.28
CA PHE A 193 5.93 2.65 -11.16
C PHE A 193 7.27 2.51 -10.45
N TRP A 194 7.41 2.99 -9.22
CA TRP A 194 8.66 2.90 -8.50
C TRP A 194 8.63 1.75 -7.47
N GLN A 195 9.48 0.77 -7.68
CA GLN A 195 9.69 -0.34 -6.75
C GLN A 195 11.09 -0.23 -6.16
N PRO A 196 11.23 0.22 -4.90
CA PRO A 196 12.54 0.34 -4.26
C PRO A 196 13.21 -1.02 -4.12
N GLY A 197 14.51 -1.04 -4.36
CA GLY A 197 15.35 -2.20 -4.11
C GLY A 197 15.45 -2.57 -2.63
N HIS A 198 16.29 -3.56 -2.32
CA HIS A 198 16.51 -4.04 -0.96
C HIS A 198 17.71 -3.40 -0.28
N LEU A 199 18.56 -2.72 -1.04
CA LEU A 199 19.87 -2.25 -0.60
C LEU A 199 19.84 -0.75 -0.31
N GLY A 200 20.72 -0.32 0.58
CA GLY A 200 21.00 1.08 0.87
C GLY A 200 19.80 1.90 1.34
N TRP A 201 19.76 3.15 0.90
CA TRP A 201 18.77 4.13 1.34
C TRP A 201 17.32 3.72 0.96
N GLU A 202 17.10 3.24 -0.25
CA GLU A 202 15.77 2.84 -0.67
C GLU A 202 15.28 1.55 0.01
N GLY A 203 16.21 0.65 0.36
CA GLY A 203 15.92 -0.54 1.15
C GLY A 203 15.30 -0.20 2.51
N ALA A 204 15.82 0.85 3.18
CA ALA A 204 15.29 1.35 4.44
C ALA A 204 13.87 1.96 4.30
N LEU A 205 13.51 2.48 3.12
CA LEU A 205 12.19 3.05 2.87
C LEU A 205 11.15 2.01 2.43
N ARG A 206 11.60 0.88 1.91
CA ARG A 206 10.77 -0.10 1.22
C ARG A 206 9.56 -0.55 2.04
N GLN A 207 9.78 -0.92 3.28
CA GLN A 207 8.73 -1.36 4.19
C GLN A 207 7.65 -0.30 4.39
N ARG A 208 8.04 0.90 4.80
CA ARG A 208 7.11 2.00 5.03
C ARG A 208 6.30 2.33 3.77
N LEU A 209 6.93 2.29 2.60
CA LEU A 209 6.26 2.51 1.33
C LEU A 209 5.24 1.41 1.01
N GLN A 210 5.59 0.15 1.25
CA GLN A 210 4.67 -0.98 1.06
C GLN A 210 3.46 -0.89 2.00
N GLN A 211 3.68 -0.57 3.27
CA GLN A 211 2.60 -0.36 4.25
C GLN A 211 1.66 0.76 3.82
N ARG A 212 2.19 1.90 3.37
CA ARG A 212 1.38 3.02 2.89
C ARG A 212 0.57 2.66 1.64
N ARG A 213 1.16 1.95 0.69
CA ARG A 213 0.46 1.46 -0.52
C ARG A 213 -0.65 0.48 -0.16
N ALA A 214 -0.36 -0.46 0.73
CA ALA A 214 -1.36 -1.42 1.18
C ALA A 214 -2.51 -0.74 1.91
N ALA A 215 -2.26 0.27 2.75
CA ALA A 215 -3.32 1.04 3.41
C ALA A 215 -4.21 1.78 2.38
N GLN A 216 -3.64 2.35 1.32
CA GLN A 216 -4.40 2.97 0.24
C GLN A 216 -5.28 1.96 -0.51
N LEU A 217 -4.72 0.79 -0.86
CA LEU A 217 -5.46 -0.27 -1.57
C LEU A 217 -6.50 -0.94 -0.68
N ALA A 218 -6.18 -1.15 0.62
CA ALA A 218 -7.12 -1.72 1.56
C ALA A 218 -8.36 -0.84 1.74
N ALA A 219 -8.20 0.47 1.82
CA ALA A 219 -9.31 1.40 1.89
C ALA A 219 -10.25 1.24 0.69
N ALA A 220 -9.71 1.09 -0.51
CA ALA A 220 -10.50 0.87 -1.72
C ALA A 220 -11.19 -0.52 -1.71
N ALA A 221 -10.48 -1.58 -1.32
CA ALA A 221 -11.00 -2.95 -1.29
C ALA A 221 -12.11 -3.13 -0.23
N GLU A 222 -11.90 -2.61 0.98
CA GLU A 222 -12.90 -2.69 2.07
C GLU A 222 -14.15 -1.88 1.74
N THR A 223 -13.99 -0.72 1.11
CA THR A 223 -15.14 0.07 0.62
C THR A 223 -15.94 -0.70 -0.42
N ALA A 224 -15.27 -1.43 -1.32
CA ALA A 224 -15.92 -2.27 -2.33
C ALA A 224 -16.63 -3.49 -1.71
N ALA A 225 -16.00 -4.15 -0.71
CA ALA A 225 -16.57 -5.30 -0.01
C ALA A 225 -17.80 -4.92 0.83
N ASP A 226 -17.78 -3.76 1.49
CA ASP A 226 -18.92 -3.21 2.20
C ASP A 226 -20.04 -2.72 1.24
N GLN A 227 -19.71 -2.44 -0.02
CA GLN A 227 -20.65 -1.91 -1.00
C GLN A 227 -21.40 -3.00 -1.80
N GLY A 228 -21.10 -4.29 -1.63
CA GLY A 228 -21.75 -5.39 -2.36
C GLY A 228 -21.92 -5.05 -3.84
N ASP A 229 -21.14 -5.62 -4.71
CA ASP A 229 -21.16 -5.55 -6.18
C ASP A 229 -22.14 -4.54 -6.82
N VAL A 230 -21.84 -3.26 -6.73
CA VAL A 230 -22.40 -2.27 -7.66
C VAL A 230 -21.23 -1.67 -8.43
N LEU A 231 -20.73 -2.44 -9.39
CA LEU A 231 -20.10 -1.89 -10.57
C LEU A 231 -21.17 -1.20 -11.41
N SER A 232 -21.68 -0.06 -10.98
CA SER A 232 -22.43 0.79 -11.87
C SER A 232 -21.43 1.57 -12.69
N SER A 233 -21.28 1.19 -13.93
CA SER A 233 -20.78 2.07 -14.99
C SER A 233 -21.80 3.21 -15.18
N SER A 234 -21.77 4.18 -14.29
CA SER A 234 -22.51 5.43 -14.45
C SER A 234 -21.52 6.51 -14.90
N PRO A 235 -21.91 7.34 -15.88
CA PRO A 235 -21.04 8.40 -16.35
C PRO A 235 -20.75 9.40 -15.21
N ASP A 236 -19.50 9.83 -15.16
CA ASP A 236 -18.85 10.86 -14.37
C ASP A 236 -19.80 11.74 -13.50
N ASP A 237 -20.06 11.33 -12.27
CA ASP A 237 -20.58 12.23 -11.23
C ASP A 237 -19.40 12.73 -10.36
N PRO A 238 -18.95 13.99 -10.55
CA PRO A 238 -17.81 14.53 -9.81
C PRO A 238 -18.08 14.66 -8.30
N GLN A 239 -19.33 14.61 -7.85
CA GLN A 239 -19.69 14.64 -6.43
C GLN A 239 -19.59 13.27 -5.80
N LEU A 240 -20.00 12.23 -6.51
CA LEU A 240 -19.86 10.83 -6.10
C LEU A 240 -18.38 10.43 -6.02
N GLU A 241 -17.59 10.83 -7.03
CA GLU A 241 -16.16 10.55 -7.06
C GLU A 241 -15.41 11.22 -5.91
N ARG A 242 -15.72 12.49 -5.59
CA ARG A 242 -15.17 13.22 -4.44
C ARG A 242 -15.57 12.60 -3.10
N TRP A 243 -16.77 12.06 -3.02
CA TRP A 243 -17.27 11.40 -1.83
C TRP A 243 -16.58 10.03 -1.62
N LEU A 244 -16.49 9.21 -2.66
CA LEU A 244 -15.80 7.92 -2.63
C LEU A 244 -14.33 8.08 -2.25
N GLN A 245 -13.64 9.09 -2.78
CA GLN A 245 -12.26 9.39 -2.44
C GLN A 245 -12.08 9.80 -0.98
N ARG A 246 -12.98 10.61 -0.43
CA ARG A 246 -12.93 11.01 0.99
C ARG A 246 -13.15 9.81 1.93
N GLN A 247 -14.09 8.95 1.60
CA GLN A 247 -14.38 7.76 2.39
C GLN A 247 -13.20 6.77 2.36
N ALA A 248 -12.66 6.49 1.18
CA ALA A 248 -11.52 5.59 1.03
C ALA A 248 -10.28 6.04 1.82
N THR A 249 -10.08 7.35 1.96
CA THR A 249 -8.91 7.92 2.63
C THR A 249 -8.99 7.84 4.16
N ALA A 250 -10.14 8.22 4.74
CA ALA A 250 -10.37 8.09 6.19
C ALA A 250 -10.37 6.63 6.63
N GLU A 251 -10.90 5.76 5.79
CA GLU A 251 -10.93 4.33 6.02
C GLU A 251 -9.51 3.73 6.02
N GLY A 252 -8.63 4.16 5.11
CA GLY A 252 -7.25 3.67 5.06
C GLY A 252 -6.45 3.96 6.33
N GLU A 253 -6.57 5.17 6.88
CA GLU A 253 -5.94 5.52 8.17
C GLU A 253 -6.50 4.69 9.33
N ARG A 254 -7.80 4.50 9.35
CA ARG A 254 -8.48 3.68 10.34
C ARG A 254 -8.03 2.23 10.27
N LEU A 255 -7.96 1.65 9.08
CA LEU A 255 -7.52 0.27 8.88
C LEU A 255 -6.05 0.08 9.26
N ASP A 256 -5.19 1.04 8.96
CA ASP A 256 -3.78 0.99 9.38
C ASP A 256 -3.64 1.08 10.92
N ALA A 257 -4.44 1.91 11.57
CA ALA A 257 -4.47 1.98 13.03
C ALA A 257 -4.94 0.65 13.66
N LEU A 258 -5.98 0.03 13.08
CA LEU A 258 -6.46 -1.29 13.50
C LEU A 258 -5.41 -2.39 13.27
N ARG A 259 -4.69 -2.36 12.15
CA ARG A 259 -3.59 -3.28 11.85
C ARG A 259 -2.48 -3.18 12.89
N ARG A 260 -2.02 -1.95 13.18
CA ARG A 260 -1.00 -1.72 14.21
C ARG A 260 -1.46 -2.27 15.56
N ARG A 261 -2.73 -2.05 15.93
CA ARG A 261 -3.28 -2.56 17.19
C ARG A 261 -3.37 -4.08 17.20
N LEU A 262 -3.76 -4.70 16.08
CA LEU A 262 -3.81 -6.17 15.95
C LEU A 262 -2.46 -6.81 16.26
N TRP A 263 -1.36 -6.20 15.83
CA TRP A 263 -0.02 -6.76 15.94
C TRP A 263 0.84 -6.13 17.05
N GLU A 264 0.30 -5.18 17.81
CA GLU A 264 1.02 -4.50 18.89
C GLU A 264 1.57 -5.50 19.91
N GLY A 265 2.87 -5.40 20.23
CA GLY A 265 3.54 -6.25 21.20
C GLY A 265 3.63 -7.74 20.84
N ALA A 266 3.46 -8.11 19.58
CA ALA A 266 3.60 -9.49 19.13
C ALA A 266 5.07 -9.96 19.24
N PRO A 267 5.38 -11.01 20.02
CA PRO A 267 6.76 -11.51 20.22
C PRO A 267 7.18 -12.44 19.08
N TRP A 268 7.35 -11.87 17.88
CA TRP A 268 7.68 -12.60 16.67
C TRP A 268 8.98 -13.41 16.75
N GLN A 269 8.95 -14.63 16.18
CA GLN A 269 10.13 -15.38 15.84
C GLN A 269 10.29 -15.41 14.30
N ARG A 270 11.51 -15.37 13.80
CA ARG A 270 11.78 -15.28 12.35
C ARG A 270 11.18 -16.43 11.53
N HIS A 271 10.97 -17.58 12.14
CA HIS A 271 10.46 -18.81 11.53
C HIS A 271 8.98 -19.11 11.85
N ASP A 272 8.28 -18.17 12.52
CA ASP A 272 6.86 -18.33 12.84
C ASP A 272 6.03 -18.50 11.56
N ARG A 273 5.05 -19.38 11.64
CA ARG A 273 4.03 -19.55 10.60
C ARG A 273 2.74 -18.86 11.02
N VAL A 274 2.17 -18.09 10.13
CA VAL A 274 1.03 -17.22 10.42
C VAL A 274 -0.14 -17.56 9.50
N LEU A 275 -1.30 -17.83 10.07
CA LEU A 275 -2.55 -18.00 9.36
C LEU A 275 -3.44 -16.78 9.56
N ILE A 276 -3.82 -16.13 8.48
CA ILE A 276 -4.73 -14.97 8.50
C ILE A 276 -6.05 -15.39 7.85
N LEU A 277 -7.13 -15.31 8.62
CA LEU A 277 -8.45 -15.75 8.17
C LEU A 277 -9.22 -14.62 7.50
N GLU A 278 -9.97 -14.96 6.45
CA GLU A 278 -10.93 -14.09 5.77
C GLU A 278 -10.36 -12.70 5.42
N ALA A 279 -9.12 -12.65 4.94
CA ALA A 279 -8.50 -11.39 4.60
C ALA A 279 -8.93 -10.92 3.20
N HIS A 280 -9.48 -9.71 3.12
CA HIS A 280 -9.87 -9.06 1.86
C HIS A 280 -8.73 -8.22 1.25
N SER A 281 -7.63 -8.04 1.98
CA SER A 281 -6.46 -7.29 1.52
C SER A 281 -5.17 -7.79 2.18
N LEU A 282 -4.02 -7.47 1.58
CA LEU A 282 -2.69 -7.77 2.14
C LEU A 282 -2.35 -6.97 3.39
N LEU A 283 -3.15 -5.96 3.75
CA LEU A 283 -2.86 -5.09 4.88
C LEU A 283 -2.55 -5.87 6.16
N TRP A 284 -3.33 -6.91 6.44
CA TRP A 284 -3.23 -7.71 7.67
C TRP A 284 -2.02 -8.64 7.69
N ALA A 285 -1.44 -8.92 6.52
CA ALA A 285 -0.28 -9.80 6.34
C ALA A 285 1.07 -9.06 6.35
N LEU A 286 1.09 -7.73 6.23
CA LEU A 286 2.33 -6.98 6.05
C LEU A 286 3.31 -7.13 7.23
N ASP A 287 2.81 -7.03 8.47
CA ASP A 287 3.67 -7.21 9.65
C ASP A 287 4.20 -8.65 9.76
N PRO A 288 3.36 -9.70 9.63
CA PRO A 288 3.84 -11.07 9.58
C PRO A 288 4.89 -11.32 8.49
N LEU A 289 4.61 -10.91 7.26
CA LEU A 289 5.54 -11.11 6.13
C LEU A 289 6.91 -10.49 6.36
N GLU A 290 6.96 -9.43 7.14
CA GLU A 290 8.23 -8.80 7.50
C GLU A 290 8.88 -9.45 8.71
N ALA A 291 8.09 -9.71 9.76
CA ALA A 291 8.59 -10.22 11.02
C ALA A 291 9.05 -11.70 10.90
N THR A 292 8.47 -12.46 9.96
CA THR A 292 8.73 -13.91 9.82
C THR A 292 9.32 -14.27 8.45
N PRO A 293 10.50 -13.75 8.08
CA PRO A 293 11.09 -13.95 6.74
C PRO A 293 11.53 -15.40 6.46
N GLU A 294 11.67 -16.22 7.48
CA GLU A 294 12.04 -17.65 7.41
C GLU A 294 10.83 -18.56 7.67
N GLY A 295 9.68 -17.96 7.97
CA GLY A 295 8.42 -18.65 8.23
C GLY A 295 7.53 -18.73 6.99
N GLU A 296 6.24 -18.96 7.24
CA GLU A 296 5.23 -19.03 6.18
C GLU A 296 4.02 -18.19 6.58
N VAL A 297 3.50 -17.38 5.64
CA VAL A 297 2.25 -16.66 5.83
C VAL A 297 1.19 -17.24 4.89
N VAL A 298 0.09 -17.70 5.46
CA VAL A 298 -1.07 -18.22 4.73
C VAL A 298 -2.25 -17.29 4.95
N ILE A 299 -2.93 -16.93 3.87
CA ILE A 299 -4.12 -16.08 3.89
C ILE A 299 -5.30 -16.91 3.39
N THR A 300 -6.41 -16.92 4.11
CA THR A 300 -7.65 -17.49 3.59
C THR A 300 -8.57 -16.40 3.04
N VAL A 301 -9.28 -16.72 1.97
CA VAL A 301 -10.32 -15.89 1.36
C VAL A 301 -11.59 -16.71 1.18
N GLY A 302 -12.77 -16.05 1.29
CA GLY A 302 -14.06 -16.73 1.19
C GLY A 302 -14.43 -17.18 -0.22
N HIS A 303 -14.03 -16.41 -1.24
CA HIS A 303 -14.41 -16.63 -2.63
C HIS A 303 -13.23 -16.41 -3.59
N GLY A 304 -13.33 -17.01 -4.79
CA GLY A 304 -12.31 -16.83 -5.83
C GLY A 304 -12.15 -15.37 -6.30
N SER A 305 -13.22 -14.59 -6.30
CA SER A 305 -13.17 -13.16 -6.60
C SER A 305 -12.31 -12.35 -5.61
N ASP A 306 -12.22 -12.79 -4.37
CA ASP A 306 -11.35 -12.17 -3.36
C ASP A 306 -9.87 -12.54 -3.62
N GLN A 307 -9.63 -13.76 -4.11
CA GLN A 307 -8.31 -14.18 -4.55
C GLN A 307 -7.82 -13.33 -5.73
N ASP A 308 -8.67 -13.03 -6.71
CA ASP A 308 -8.33 -12.19 -7.85
C ASP A 308 -7.99 -10.75 -7.41
N ARG A 309 -8.73 -10.20 -6.45
CA ARG A 309 -8.41 -8.88 -5.86
C ARG A 309 -7.07 -8.88 -5.13
N LEU A 310 -6.77 -9.94 -4.39
CA LEU A 310 -5.46 -10.09 -3.73
C LEU A 310 -4.33 -10.28 -4.75
N ALA A 311 -4.56 -10.94 -5.88
CA ALA A 311 -3.56 -11.18 -6.90
C ALA A 311 -2.90 -9.86 -7.39
N ALA A 312 -3.70 -8.80 -7.57
CA ALA A 312 -3.17 -7.47 -7.92
C ALA A 312 -2.25 -6.87 -6.84
N GLN A 313 -2.56 -7.13 -5.57
CA GLN A 313 -1.73 -6.67 -4.45
C GLN A 313 -0.49 -7.54 -4.27
N LEU A 314 -0.57 -8.84 -4.56
CA LEU A 314 0.57 -9.76 -4.50
C LEU A 314 1.68 -9.37 -5.47
N GLN A 315 1.33 -8.83 -6.64
CA GLN A 315 2.31 -8.34 -7.62
C GLN A 315 3.22 -7.21 -7.08
N LEU A 316 2.82 -6.56 -5.98
CA LEU A 316 3.63 -5.54 -5.31
C LEU A 316 4.74 -6.14 -4.43
N LEU A 317 4.67 -7.44 -4.15
CA LEU A 317 5.63 -8.17 -3.33
C LEU A 317 6.57 -8.98 -4.22
N ASP A 318 7.81 -9.13 -3.77
CA ASP A 318 8.73 -10.09 -4.32
C ASP A 318 8.11 -11.50 -4.29
N ALA A 319 8.26 -12.27 -5.37
CA ALA A 319 7.67 -13.60 -5.49
C ALA A 319 8.03 -14.54 -4.33
N LEU A 320 9.24 -14.41 -3.77
CA LEU A 320 9.71 -15.20 -2.62
C LEU A 320 9.06 -14.78 -1.29
N ARG A 321 8.41 -13.61 -1.26
CA ARG A 321 7.73 -13.04 -0.08
C ARG A 321 6.21 -13.07 -0.18
N GLN A 322 5.66 -13.59 -1.26
CA GLN A 322 4.22 -13.67 -1.41
C GLN A 322 3.64 -14.71 -0.45
N PRO A 323 2.57 -14.37 0.29
CA PRO A 323 1.86 -15.32 1.11
C PRO A 323 1.16 -16.38 0.25
N GLN A 324 0.96 -17.56 0.79
CA GLN A 324 0.09 -18.56 0.17
C GLN A 324 -1.37 -18.12 0.36
N VAL A 325 -2.16 -18.04 -0.72
CA VAL A 325 -3.59 -17.75 -0.67
C VAL A 325 -4.40 -19.03 -0.84
N VAL A 326 -5.32 -19.29 0.11
CA VAL A 326 -6.18 -20.47 0.12
C VAL A 326 -7.64 -20.02 0.07
N VAL A 327 -8.39 -20.46 -0.93
CA VAL A 327 -9.83 -20.21 -0.99
C VAL A 327 -10.54 -21.21 -0.06
N CYS A 328 -11.26 -20.67 0.91
CA CYS A 328 -12.02 -21.46 1.89
C CYS A 328 -13.38 -20.81 2.11
N PRO A 329 -14.46 -21.40 1.58
CA PRO A 329 -15.81 -20.89 1.81
C PRO A 329 -16.15 -20.79 3.28
N PRO A 330 -16.86 -19.73 3.73
CA PRO A 330 -17.14 -19.49 5.15
C PRO A 330 -17.93 -20.61 5.84
N ASP A 331 -18.71 -21.38 5.09
CA ASP A 331 -19.52 -22.50 5.57
C ASP A 331 -18.82 -23.87 5.54
N GLN A 332 -17.55 -23.93 5.09
CA GLN A 332 -16.78 -25.16 4.91
C GLN A 332 -15.41 -25.13 5.57
N PRO A 333 -15.32 -25.04 6.91
CA PRO A 333 -14.03 -25.01 7.62
C PRO A 333 -13.18 -26.26 7.35
N GLU A 334 -13.79 -27.40 7.00
CA GLU A 334 -13.09 -28.65 6.67
C GLU A 334 -12.24 -28.54 5.40
N ALA A 335 -12.61 -27.66 4.47
CA ALA A 335 -11.82 -27.41 3.26
C ALA A 335 -10.42 -26.86 3.60
N LEU A 336 -10.32 -26.00 4.61
CA LEU A 336 -9.06 -25.47 5.12
C LEU A 336 -8.21 -26.57 5.76
N THR A 337 -8.81 -27.34 6.66
CA THR A 337 -8.10 -28.40 7.38
C THR A 337 -7.60 -29.49 6.43
N SER A 338 -8.40 -29.90 5.45
CA SER A 338 -7.99 -30.87 4.43
C SER A 338 -6.81 -30.38 3.58
N SER A 339 -6.79 -29.08 3.25
CA SER A 339 -5.71 -28.48 2.45
C SER A 339 -4.39 -28.36 3.25
N LEU A 340 -4.45 -28.00 4.52
CA LEU A 340 -3.28 -27.67 5.34
C LEU A 340 -2.79 -28.82 6.20
N GLN A 341 -3.69 -29.66 6.77
CA GLN A 341 -3.30 -30.82 7.58
C GLN A 341 -2.60 -31.90 6.75
N ALA A 342 -2.97 -32.04 5.47
CA ALA A 342 -2.27 -32.96 4.57
C ALA A 342 -0.76 -32.66 4.45
N LYS A 343 -0.35 -31.43 4.74
CA LYS A 343 1.04 -30.96 4.76
C LYS A 343 1.68 -31.05 6.16
N GLY A 344 0.93 -31.43 7.23
CA GLY A 344 1.41 -31.43 8.60
C GLY A 344 1.71 -30.03 9.16
N THR A 345 1.17 -28.97 8.53
CA THR A 345 1.47 -27.59 8.89
C THR A 345 0.73 -27.18 10.17
N ARG A 346 1.46 -26.61 11.13
CA ARG A 346 0.90 -25.94 12.30
C ARG A 346 1.37 -24.49 12.32
N PHE A 347 0.53 -23.61 12.83
CA PHE A 347 0.76 -22.17 12.86
C PHE A 347 1.06 -21.69 14.27
N GLU A 348 2.06 -20.87 14.42
CA GLU A 348 2.38 -20.18 15.67
C GLU A 348 1.40 -19.03 15.92
N TRP A 349 0.76 -18.50 14.85
CA TRP A 349 -0.21 -17.43 14.93
C TRP A 349 -1.45 -17.71 14.10
N ILE A 350 -2.62 -17.49 14.68
CA ILE A 350 -3.88 -17.39 13.96
C ILE A 350 -4.47 -16.01 14.22
N ALA A 351 -4.67 -15.25 13.15
CA ALA A 351 -5.21 -13.91 13.24
C ALA A 351 -6.37 -13.70 12.27
N ALA A 352 -7.27 -12.81 12.65
CA ALA A 352 -8.39 -12.43 11.80
C ALA A 352 -8.92 -11.03 12.13
N ARG A 353 -9.45 -10.34 11.12
CA ARG A 353 -10.29 -9.16 11.28
C ARG A 353 -11.72 -9.49 10.87
N GLN A 354 -12.67 -9.23 11.77
CA GLN A 354 -14.11 -9.52 11.53
C GLN A 354 -14.38 -10.96 11.07
N PRO A 355 -13.76 -11.98 11.69
CA PRO A 355 -14.00 -13.34 11.27
C PRO A 355 -15.46 -13.71 11.52
N TRP A 356 -15.98 -14.56 10.65
CA TRP A 356 -17.28 -15.22 10.84
C TRP A 356 -18.48 -14.26 10.89
N ARG A 357 -18.38 -13.08 10.27
CA ARG A 357 -19.43 -12.04 10.33
C ARG A 357 -20.82 -12.53 9.92
N GLN A 358 -20.88 -13.48 8.98
CA GLN A 358 -22.13 -14.01 8.45
C GLN A 358 -22.53 -15.37 9.03
N LEU A 359 -21.73 -15.93 9.96
CA LEU A 359 -21.98 -17.25 10.51
C LEU A 359 -22.92 -17.21 11.71
N LYS A 360 -23.73 -18.27 11.85
CA LYS A 360 -24.47 -18.55 13.08
C LYS A 360 -23.51 -19.05 14.18
N PRO A 361 -23.88 -18.98 15.45
CA PRO A 361 -23.06 -19.45 16.57
C PRO A 361 -22.43 -20.84 16.38
N SER A 362 -23.21 -21.82 15.90
CA SER A 362 -22.70 -23.16 15.63
C SER A 362 -21.62 -23.22 14.54
N GLY A 363 -21.69 -22.33 13.55
CA GLY A 363 -20.67 -22.22 12.51
C GLY A 363 -19.35 -21.66 13.06
N VAL A 364 -19.42 -20.71 14.00
CA VAL A 364 -18.23 -20.17 14.67
C VAL A 364 -17.51 -21.25 15.47
N GLU A 365 -18.25 -22.06 16.23
CA GLU A 365 -17.68 -23.19 16.99
C GLU A 365 -17.06 -24.25 16.08
N ALA A 366 -17.67 -24.53 14.92
CA ALA A 366 -17.11 -25.43 13.92
C ALA A 366 -15.76 -24.92 13.40
N TRP A 367 -15.66 -23.62 13.07
CA TRP A 367 -14.40 -23.00 12.68
C TRP A 367 -13.33 -23.08 13.76
N LEU A 368 -13.65 -22.71 14.99
CA LEU A 368 -12.72 -22.78 16.12
C LEU A 368 -12.20 -24.20 16.34
N THR A 369 -13.07 -25.20 16.21
CA THR A 369 -12.70 -26.62 16.34
C THR A 369 -11.77 -27.05 15.20
N ALA A 370 -12.04 -26.63 13.97
CA ALA A 370 -11.18 -26.91 12.83
C ALA A 370 -9.79 -26.28 12.99
N LEU A 371 -9.74 -25.05 13.46
CA LEU A 371 -8.50 -24.29 13.65
C LEU A 371 -7.65 -24.80 14.83
N GLU A 372 -8.27 -25.43 15.83
CA GLU A 372 -7.56 -26.04 16.97
C GLU A 372 -6.54 -27.10 16.49
N GLY A 373 -6.86 -27.83 15.43
CA GLY A 373 -5.95 -28.80 14.83
C GLY A 373 -4.78 -28.18 14.05
N LEU A 374 -4.89 -26.90 13.71
CA LEU A 374 -3.89 -26.18 12.91
C LEU A 374 -2.98 -25.27 13.76
N ILE A 375 -3.36 -24.93 14.97
CA ILE A 375 -2.52 -24.09 15.82
C ILE A 375 -1.44 -24.91 16.53
N SER A 376 -0.26 -24.31 16.70
CA SER A 376 0.84 -24.87 17.48
C SER A 376 0.48 -24.94 18.98
N PRO A 377 0.99 -25.91 19.76
CA PRO A 377 0.75 -25.98 21.22
C PRO A 377 1.16 -24.71 21.98
N GLN A 378 2.11 -23.93 21.47
CA GLN A 378 2.53 -22.64 22.02
C GLN A 378 2.04 -21.46 21.18
N GLY A 379 1.09 -21.69 20.30
CA GLY A 379 0.59 -20.70 19.38
C GLY A 379 -0.22 -19.58 20.06
N GLN A 380 -0.54 -18.57 19.29
CA GLN A 380 -1.28 -17.40 19.75
C GLN A 380 -2.41 -17.06 18.79
N TRP A 381 -3.50 -16.57 19.36
CA TRP A 381 -4.66 -16.09 18.63
C TRP A 381 -4.76 -14.58 18.75
N ARG A 382 -5.12 -13.91 17.62
CA ARG A 382 -5.43 -12.48 17.59
C ARG A 382 -6.65 -12.23 16.72
N LEU A 383 -7.80 -12.05 17.37
CA LEU A 383 -9.07 -11.89 16.68
C LEU A 383 -9.64 -10.51 16.96
N LEU A 384 -9.74 -9.70 15.92
CA LEU A 384 -10.25 -8.33 15.99
C LEU A 384 -11.69 -8.29 15.48
N PHE A 385 -12.61 -7.93 16.35
CA PHE A 385 -14.02 -7.70 16.04
C PHE A 385 -14.33 -6.22 16.12
N SER A 386 -15.16 -5.72 15.20
CA SER A 386 -15.62 -4.33 15.18
C SER A 386 -17.14 -4.32 15.07
N THR A 387 -17.83 -3.82 16.07
CA THR A 387 -19.29 -3.81 16.15
C THR A 387 -19.80 -2.37 16.17
N PRO A 388 -20.74 -1.99 15.30
CA PRO A 388 -21.38 -0.68 15.40
C PRO A 388 -22.09 -0.52 16.76
N ARG A 389 -21.96 0.63 17.40
CA ARG A 389 -22.69 0.99 18.64
C ARG A 389 -23.87 1.90 18.35
N ILE A 390 -23.83 2.60 17.24
CA ILE A 390 -24.89 3.48 16.77
C ILE A 390 -25.26 3.03 15.37
N GLY A 391 -26.49 2.60 15.18
CA GLY A 391 -27.00 2.24 13.85
C GLY A 391 -27.49 3.48 13.08
N PRO A 392 -27.84 3.31 11.78
CA PRO A 392 -28.32 4.40 10.92
C PRO A 392 -29.56 5.12 11.47
N ALA A 393 -30.57 4.40 11.97
CA ALA A 393 -31.79 5.00 12.54
C ALA A 393 -31.49 5.76 13.83
N THR A 394 -30.66 5.19 14.71
CA THR A 394 -30.20 5.85 15.94
C THR A 394 -29.43 7.13 15.63
N GLY A 395 -28.53 7.09 14.64
CA GLY A 395 -27.76 8.26 14.20
C GLY A 395 -28.65 9.36 13.62
N LEU A 396 -29.62 9.00 12.77
CA LEU A 396 -30.58 9.95 12.21
C LEU A 396 -31.46 10.58 13.32
N LEU A 397 -31.93 9.77 14.26
CA LEU A 397 -32.72 10.25 15.41
C LEU A 397 -31.92 11.24 16.26
N ALA A 398 -30.64 10.99 16.51
CA ALA A 398 -29.76 11.88 17.24
C ALA A 398 -29.56 13.21 16.48
N ALA A 399 -29.31 13.13 15.15
CA ALA A 399 -29.16 14.33 14.32
C ALA A 399 -30.44 15.18 14.25
N LEU A 400 -31.64 14.56 14.19
CA LEU A 400 -32.91 15.27 14.22
C LEU A 400 -33.17 15.93 15.56
N LYS A 401 -32.74 15.34 16.66
CA LYS A 401 -32.86 15.96 18.01
C LYS A 401 -31.92 17.15 18.19
N ALA A 402 -30.69 17.05 17.65
CA ALA A 402 -29.68 18.09 17.77
C ALA A 402 -30.02 19.34 16.92
N GLN A 403 -30.55 19.12 15.74
CA GLN A 403 -30.96 20.19 14.82
C GLN A 403 -32.34 19.87 14.23
N PRO A 404 -33.44 20.32 14.87
CA PRO A 404 -34.77 20.16 14.32
C PRO A 404 -34.86 20.88 12.96
N ILE A 405 -35.51 20.26 11.99
CA ILE A 405 -35.64 20.81 10.63
C ILE A 405 -36.66 21.98 10.69
N PRO A 406 -36.25 23.25 10.46
CA PRO A 406 -37.18 24.36 10.42
C PRO A 406 -37.83 24.38 9.02
N ARG A 407 -39.10 24.01 8.90
CA ARG A 407 -39.91 24.34 7.72
C ARG A 407 -41.27 24.90 8.16
N PRO A 408 -41.63 26.09 7.70
CA PRO A 408 -43.00 26.55 7.75
C PRO A 408 -43.84 25.72 6.76
N GLY A 409 -44.77 24.92 7.26
CA GLY A 409 -45.74 24.18 6.44
C GLY A 409 -45.57 22.63 6.34
N ALA A 410 -44.58 22.01 7.01
CA ALA A 410 -44.53 20.57 7.10
C ALA A 410 -45.59 20.02 8.07
N ASN A 411 -46.32 19.00 7.61
CA ASN A 411 -47.33 18.30 8.38
C ASN A 411 -46.71 17.79 9.70
N THR A 412 -47.03 18.42 10.82
CA THR A 412 -46.50 18.08 12.17
C THR A 412 -46.72 16.61 12.52
N SER A 413 -47.76 16.00 11.93
CA SER A 413 -48.07 14.58 12.03
C SER A 413 -47.02 13.68 11.36
N CYS A 414 -46.49 14.05 10.19
CA CYS A 414 -45.54 13.24 9.45
C CYS A 414 -44.16 13.21 10.18
N GLN A 415 -43.75 14.32 10.76
CA GLN A 415 -42.49 14.39 11.52
C GLN A 415 -42.59 13.64 12.87
N ALA A 416 -43.76 13.68 13.53
CA ALA A 416 -43.99 12.87 14.73
C ALA A 416 -43.93 11.37 14.40
N ASN A 417 -44.56 10.91 13.33
CA ASN A 417 -44.54 9.54 12.89
C ASN A 417 -43.12 9.06 12.53
N LEU A 418 -42.31 9.91 11.90
CA LEU A 418 -40.91 9.59 11.61
C LEU A 418 -40.08 9.43 12.91
N ILE A 419 -40.26 10.32 13.87
CA ILE A 419 -39.52 10.24 15.14
C ILE A 419 -39.91 8.98 15.93
N ASP A 420 -41.21 8.63 15.95
CA ASP A 420 -41.68 7.44 16.64
C ASP A 420 -41.17 6.16 15.95
N LEU A 421 -41.18 6.12 14.61
CA LEU A 421 -40.56 5.03 13.84
C LEU A 421 -39.07 4.92 14.14
N LEU A 422 -38.34 6.04 14.14
CA LEU A 422 -36.89 6.00 14.41
C LEU A 422 -36.59 5.58 15.85
N ARG A 423 -37.44 5.81 16.82
CA ARG A 423 -37.28 5.29 18.20
C ARG A 423 -37.44 3.78 18.22
N GLU A 424 -38.50 3.27 17.59
CA GLU A 424 -38.71 1.83 17.46
C GLU A 424 -37.51 1.13 16.79
N LEU A 425 -37.06 1.67 15.65
CA LEU A 425 -35.92 1.11 14.91
C LEU A 425 -34.61 1.24 15.71
N ALA A 426 -34.42 2.30 16.48
CA ALA A 426 -33.24 2.45 17.34
C ALA A 426 -33.21 1.41 18.48
N ASP A 427 -34.35 1.02 19.02
CA ASP A 427 -34.43 -0.06 20.02
C ASP A 427 -34.14 -1.44 19.37
N GLN A 428 -34.62 -1.67 18.14
CA GLN A 428 -34.28 -2.86 17.35
C GLN A 428 -32.78 -2.89 17.00
N GLU A 429 -32.19 -1.76 16.57
CA GLU A 429 -30.74 -1.66 16.32
C GLU A 429 -29.95 -2.03 17.58
N ARG A 430 -30.35 -1.55 18.74
CA ARG A 430 -29.66 -1.87 20.01
C ARG A 430 -29.68 -3.36 20.31
N ALA A 431 -30.83 -4.03 20.14
CA ALA A 431 -30.94 -5.46 20.31
C ALA A 431 -30.06 -6.24 19.29
N GLY A 432 -30.00 -5.75 18.05
CA GLY A 432 -29.14 -6.32 17.00
C GLY A 432 -27.64 -6.16 17.27
N LEU A 433 -27.23 -5.05 17.89
CA LEU A 433 -25.85 -4.80 18.29
C LEU A 433 -25.39 -5.76 19.38
N GLU A 434 -26.24 -6.06 20.34
CA GLU A 434 -25.96 -7.05 21.38
C GLU A 434 -25.79 -8.47 20.80
N ALA A 435 -26.57 -8.79 19.76
CA ALA A 435 -26.42 -10.04 19.01
C ALA A 435 -25.11 -10.05 18.17
N GLY A 436 -24.71 -8.92 17.62
CA GLY A 436 -23.46 -8.78 16.84
C GLY A 436 -22.18 -9.04 17.63
N GLU A 437 -22.22 -8.92 18.96
CA GLU A 437 -21.11 -9.30 19.85
C GLU A 437 -21.06 -10.81 20.18
N ALA A 438 -22.03 -11.58 19.70
CA ALA A 438 -22.10 -13.01 20.03
C ALA A 438 -20.86 -13.77 19.54
N ASN A 439 -20.37 -13.49 18.34
CA ASN A 439 -19.21 -14.20 17.77
C ASN A 439 -17.93 -13.96 18.59
N GLN A 440 -17.73 -12.73 19.07
CA GLN A 440 -16.61 -12.39 19.96
C GLN A 440 -16.74 -13.13 21.30
N ARG A 441 -17.94 -13.16 21.89
CA ARG A 441 -18.19 -13.89 23.17
C ARG A 441 -18.01 -15.40 23.00
N ILE A 442 -18.49 -15.97 21.90
CA ILE A 442 -18.31 -17.39 21.57
C ILE A 442 -16.83 -17.72 21.46
N ALA A 443 -16.06 -16.92 20.69
CA ALA A 443 -14.63 -17.14 20.52
C ALA A 443 -13.89 -17.10 21.87
N SER A 444 -14.14 -16.06 22.69
CA SER A 444 -13.52 -15.92 24.00
C SER A 444 -13.87 -17.08 24.96
N SER A 445 -15.15 -17.45 25.00
CA SER A 445 -15.63 -18.56 25.86
C SER A 445 -15.07 -19.90 25.40
N TRP A 446 -15.06 -20.15 24.09
CA TRP A 446 -14.55 -21.40 23.53
C TRP A 446 -13.06 -21.56 23.81
N LEU A 447 -12.25 -20.53 23.55
CA LEU A 447 -10.82 -20.53 23.84
C LEU A 447 -10.54 -20.75 25.32
N GLY A 448 -11.25 -20.05 26.22
CA GLY A 448 -11.12 -20.25 27.66
C GLY A 448 -11.48 -21.67 28.10
N SER A 449 -12.52 -22.28 27.53
CA SER A 449 -12.93 -23.65 27.83
C SER A 449 -11.91 -24.72 27.42
N ARG A 450 -11.03 -24.38 26.46
CA ARG A 450 -9.95 -25.24 25.95
C ARG A 450 -8.60 -25.00 26.64
N GLY A 451 -8.57 -24.19 27.70
CA GLY A 451 -7.37 -23.96 28.51
C GLY A 451 -6.49 -22.82 28.03
N TRP A 452 -6.93 -22.05 27.01
CA TRP A 452 -6.20 -20.86 26.57
C TRP A 452 -6.35 -19.72 27.56
N THR A 453 -5.25 -19.03 27.86
CA THR A 453 -5.27 -17.79 28.63
C THR A 453 -5.77 -16.66 27.72
N VAL A 454 -7.02 -16.24 27.90
CA VAL A 454 -7.67 -15.23 27.06
C VAL A 454 -7.57 -13.85 27.69
N THR A 455 -7.12 -12.89 26.94
CA THR A 455 -7.14 -11.46 27.29
C THR A 455 -7.93 -10.70 26.22
N SER A 456 -8.63 -9.64 26.61
CA SER A 456 -9.41 -8.83 25.69
C SER A 456 -9.14 -7.34 25.91
N GLU A 457 -8.90 -6.64 24.82
CA GLU A 457 -8.86 -5.19 24.81
C GLU A 457 -10.10 -4.64 24.12
N VAL A 458 -10.69 -3.60 24.69
CA VAL A 458 -11.89 -2.97 24.15
C VAL A 458 -11.67 -1.46 24.04
N TRP A 459 -11.97 -0.89 22.86
CA TRP A 459 -11.98 0.56 22.68
C TRP A 459 -13.08 0.99 21.74
N ASN A 460 -13.48 2.23 21.88
CA ASN A 460 -14.52 2.83 21.03
C ASN A 460 -13.89 3.83 20.05
N GLU A 461 -14.40 3.82 18.83
CA GLU A 461 -14.07 4.77 17.79
C GLU A 461 -15.32 5.55 17.40
N SER A 462 -15.24 6.89 17.41
CA SER A 462 -16.32 7.75 16.96
C SER A 462 -16.08 8.19 15.53
N LEU A 463 -17.08 8.02 14.67
CA LEU A 463 -17.03 8.33 13.25
C LEU A 463 -18.18 9.26 12.88
N GLU A 464 -18.00 10.00 11.81
CA GLU A 464 -19.06 10.74 11.14
C GLU A 464 -19.40 10.08 9.81
N LEU A 465 -20.66 9.71 9.63
CA LEU A 465 -21.14 8.99 8.47
C LEU A 465 -21.96 9.93 7.59
N GLU A 466 -21.42 10.33 6.45
CA GLU A 466 -22.15 11.19 5.50
C GLU A 466 -23.30 10.42 4.83
N ILE A 467 -24.47 11.02 4.80
CA ILE A 467 -25.65 10.45 4.16
C ILE A 467 -25.63 10.77 2.67
N SER A 468 -25.51 9.73 1.83
CA SER A 468 -25.60 9.85 0.38
C SER A 468 -26.79 9.08 -0.18
N PRO A 469 -27.28 9.41 -1.39
CA PRO A 469 -28.37 8.66 -2.04
C PRO A 469 -28.04 7.17 -2.21
N ALA A 470 -26.80 6.85 -2.56
CA ALA A 470 -26.33 5.46 -2.72
C ALA A 470 -26.36 4.71 -1.37
N ARG A 471 -26.01 5.38 -0.28
CA ARG A 471 -26.02 4.79 1.07
C ARG A 471 -27.45 4.54 1.56
N ILE A 472 -28.37 5.47 1.32
CA ILE A 472 -29.79 5.30 1.65
C ILE A 472 -30.35 4.12 0.87
N ALA A 473 -30.13 4.08 -0.45
CA ALA A 473 -30.57 2.98 -1.29
C ALA A 473 -30.04 1.62 -0.79
N ARG A 474 -28.77 1.56 -0.39
CA ARG A 474 -28.15 0.34 0.14
C ARG A 474 -28.75 -0.10 1.48
N TRP A 475 -29.04 0.82 2.39
CA TRP A 475 -29.64 0.47 3.68
C TRP A 475 -31.06 -0.04 3.53
N LEU A 476 -31.85 0.57 2.64
CA LEU A 476 -33.27 0.33 2.53
C LEU A 476 -33.65 -0.62 1.37
N ALA A 477 -32.66 -1.06 0.56
CA ALA A 477 -32.89 -2.04 -0.51
C ALA A 477 -33.47 -3.34 0.04
N ASP A 478 -34.30 -3.98 -0.76
CA ASP A 478 -34.80 -5.32 -0.43
C ASP A 478 -33.64 -6.33 -0.33
N GLY A 479 -33.66 -7.15 0.71
CA GLY A 479 -32.59 -8.10 0.99
C GLY A 479 -31.27 -7.47 1.48
N SER A 480 -31.18 -6.15 1.71
CA SER A 480 -30.00 -5.55 2.32
C SER A 480 -29.76 -6.07 3.74
N SER A 481 -28.51 -6.22 4.15
CA SER A 481 -28.17 -6.73 5.48
C SER A 481 -28.80 -5.90 6.60
N TYR A 482 -28.83 -4.57 6.45
CA TYR A 482 -29.41 -3.69 7.44
C TYR A 482 -30.93 -3.84 7.54
N ARG A 483 -31.63 -3.80 6.40
CA ARG A 483 -33.09 -3.98 6.37
C ARG A 483 -33.50 -5.38 6.86
N THR A 484 -32.82 -6.44 6.38
CA THR A 484 -33.07 -7.82 6.82
C THR A 484 -32.87 -7.97 8.32
N GLN A 485 -31.88 -7.34 8.91
CA GLN A 485 -31.64 -7.36 10.34
C GLN A 485 -32.77 -6.66 11.12
N LEU A 486 -33.21 -5.47 10.68
CA LEU A 486 -34.32 -4.76 11.31
C LEU A 486 -35.62 -5.56 11.22
N GLU A 487 -35.94 -6.09 10.06
CA GLU A 487 -37.15 -6.91 9.82
C GLU A 487 -37.15 -8.20 10.68
N ALA A 488 -35.97 -8.83 10.84
CA ALA A 488 -35.83 -10.01 11.68
C ALA A 488 -36.04 -9.69 13.19
N LEU A 489 -35.54 -8.55 13.65
CA LEU A 489 -35.69 -8.10 15.04
C LEU A 489 -37.10 -7.56 15.34
N GLY A 490 -37.73 -6.92 14.36
CA GLY A 490 -39.11 -6.46 14.44
C GLY A 490 -40.16 -7.55 14.23
N HIS A 491 -39.72 -8.78 13.87
CA HIS A 491 -40.60 -9.91 13.53
C HIS A 491 -41.60 -9.66 12.40
N GLN A 492 -41.42 -8.62 11.61
CA GLN A 492 -42.27 -8.27 10.45
C GLN A 492 -41.50 -7.41 9.44
N PRO A 493 -41.86 -7.51 8.14
CA PRO A 493 -41.27 -6.67 7.12
C PRO A 493 -41.61 -5.19 7.30
N LEU A 494 -40.70 -4.31 6.92
CA LEU A 494 -40.94 -2.87 6.88
C LEU A 494 -42.01 -2.57 5.83
N THR A 495 -43.05 -1.85 6.23
CA THR A 495 -44.13 -1.43 5.35
C THR A 495 -43.67 -0.36 4.34
N THR A 496 -44.35 -0.24 3.21
CA THR A 496 -44.06 0.80 2.21
C THR A 496 -44.08 2.21 2.81
N ILE A 497 -45.01 2.48 3.74
CA ILE A 497 -45.12 3.78 4.43
C ILE A 497 -43.88 4.04 5.32
N GLN A 498 -43.42 3.03 6.05
CA GLN A 498 -42.19 3.13 6.87
C GLN A 498 -40.96 3.37 6.02
N LEU A 499 -40.81 2.68 4.90
CA LEU A 499 -39.73 2.87 3.96
C LEU A 499 -39.74 4.28 3.35
N GLU A 500 -40.90 4.80 2.96
CA GLU A 500 -41.03 6.17 2.46
C GLU A 500 -40.66 7.22 3.52
N LEU A 501 -41.09 7.03 4.78
CA LEU A 501 -40.70 7.90 5.89
C LEU A 501 -39.18 7.89 6.12
N LEU A 502 -38.53 6.73 6.07
CA LEU A 502 -37.09 6.60 6.20
C LEU A 502 -36.36 7.27 5.03
N HIS A 503 -36.81 7.02 3.79
CA HIS A 503 -36.26 7.70 2.61
C HIS A 503 -36.37 9.23 2.72
N GLN A 504 -37.49 9.74 3.17
CA GLN A 504 -37.67 11.17 3.40
C GLN A 504 -36.79 11.71 4.53
N GLY A 505 -36.71 10.99 5.66
CA GLY A 505 -35.89 11.37 6.81
C GLY A 505 -34.41 11.45 6.48
N PHE A 506 -33.85 10.42 5.85
CA PHE A 506 -32.47 10.44 5.38
C PHE A 506 -32.26 11.43 4.23
N GLY A 507 -33.22 11.55 3.32
CA GLY A 507 -33.17 12.49 2.20
C GLY A 507 -33.10 13.95 2.62
N GLN A 508 -33.72 14.31 3.75
CA GLN A 508 -33.63 15.66 4.34
C GLN A 508 -32.23 15.97 4.91
N ARG A 509 -31.39 14.97 5.07
CA ARG A 509 -30.02 15.06 5.61
C ARG A 509 -28.95 14.69 4.58
N LEU A 510 -29.28 14.73 3.30
CA LEU A 510 -28.31 14.48 2.24
C LEU A 510 -27.08 15.39 2.37
N ASN A 511 -25.90 14.81 2.19
CA ASN A 511 -24.60 15.46 2.33
C ASN A 511 -24.33 16.02 3.75
N GLN A 512 -25.06 15.56 4.76
CA GLN A 512 -24.78 15.83 6.16
C GLN A 512 -24.26 14.58 6.83
N ALA A 513 -23.40 14.75 7.83
CA ALA A 513 -22.90 13.65 8.61
C ALA A 513 -23.82 13.32 9.78
N ILE A 514 -23.99 12.01 10.04
CA ILE A 514 -24.61 11.51 11.27
C ILE A 514 -23.56 10.82 12.13
N PRO A 515 -23.65 10.93 13.46
CA PRO A 515 -22.70 10.27 14.34
C PRO A 515 -22.80 8.75 14.24
N GLN A 516 -21.66 8.10 14.17
CA GLN A 516 -21.54 6.66 14.31
C GLN A 516 -20.46 6.34 15.33
N GLN A 517 -20.61 5.23 16.03
CA GLN A 517 -19.62 4.72 16.96
C GLN A 517 -19.41 3.23 16.72
N LEU A 518 -18.15 2.82 16.67
CA LEU A 518 -17.73 1.42 16.61
C LEU A 518 -17.09 1.02 17.93
N ALA A 519 -17.40 -0.17 18.42
CA ALA A 519 -16.63 -0.82 19.46
C ALA A 519 -15.72 -1.85 18.82
N HIS A 520 -14.46 -1.79 19.14
CA HIS A 520 -13.47 -2.75 18.72
C HIS A 520 -13.12 -3.65 19.89
N HIS A 521 -13.08 -4.96 19.64
CA HIS A 521 -12.72 -5.98 20.61
C HIS A 521 -11.56 -6.79 20.03
N LEU A 522 -10.37 -6.66 20.59
CA LEU A 522 -9.24 -7.51 20.27
C LEU A 522 -9.17 -8.63 21.29
N VAL A 523 -9.48 -9.84 20.86
CA VAL A 523 -9.34 -11.06 21.66
C VAL A 523 -7.97 -11.66 21.35
N MET A 524 -7.16 -11.78 22.39
CA MET A 524 -5.85 -12.43 22.34
C MET A 524 -5.88 -13.67 23.21
N ALA A 525 -5.38 -14.78 22.71
CA ALA A 525 -5.26 -15.98 23.51
C ALA A 525 -3.89 -16.62 23.29
N ARG A 526 -3.32 -17.14 24.39
CA ARG A 526 -2.05 -17.87 24.41
C ARG A 526 -2.18 -19.12 25.27
N ALA A 527 -1.38 -20.13 24.93
CA ALA A 527 -1.34 -21.37 25.67
C ALA A 527 -0.86 -21.19 27.14
#